data_ce827dc74c6ba76d1a110a9db5b77fbb
#
_entry.id   ce827dc74c6ba76d1a110a9db5b77fbb
#
_cell.length_a   1.000
_cell.length_b   1.000
_cell.length_c   1.000
_cell.angle_alpha   90.00
_cell.angle_beta   90.00
_cell.angle_gamma   90.00
#
_symmetry.space_group_name_H-M   'P 1'
#
loop_
_entity.id
_entity.type
_entity.pdbx_description
1 polymer ?
#
loop_
_entity_poly.entity_id
_entity_poly.type
_entity_poly.pdbx_seq_one_letter_code
_entity_poly.pdbx_strand_id
1 'polypeptide(L)'
;LPVFEAKDHFLFYPIQYEGQECSKNIFYSGAAPNQQAEPAVDWLLKNKGKDFFLVGSDYVYPRTANTIMKEQLKANGGKVVGEDYLPLGNTEVAPIIAKIKQALPKGGVIVNTLNGDSNVAFFKQMKAAGITPANGYSIMSFSIAEEEIAAIGPEYLEGTYAAWNFFQSLDTPASKTFTKAFKAKYGDKRVTNDPAE
;
A
#
# COMPACT_ATOMS: atom_id res chain seq x y z
N LEU A 1 5.55 -21.45 5.35
CA LEU A 1 5.87 -22.46 4.33
C LEU A 1 6.23 -23.83 4.97
N PRO A 2 7.28 -23.97 5.77
CA PRO A 2 7.80 -25.30 6.18
C PRO A 2 6.75 -26.20 6.85
N VAL A 3 5.82 -25.63 7.60
CA VAL A 3 4.77 -26.41 8.29
C VAL A 3 3.81 -27.06 7.30
N PHE A 4 3.39 -26.33 6.26
CA PHE A 4 2.48 -26.85 5.24
C PHE A 4 3.17 -27.89 4.36
N GLU A 5 4.41 -27.65 3.99
CA GLU A 5 5.22 -28.60 3.22
C GLU A 5 5.47 -29.90 3.99
N ALA A 6 5.88 -29.80 5.27
CA ALA A 6 6.15 -30.95 6.11
C ALA A 6 4.90 -31.81 6.41
N LYS A 7 3.71 -31.21 6.34
CA LYS A 7 2.43 -31.89 6.59
C LYS A 7 1.67 -32.24 5.30
N ASP A 8 2.21 -31.86 4.14
CA ASP A 8 1.58 -31.99 2.82
C ASP A 8 0.15 -31.41 2.79
N HIS A 9 -0.03 -30.24 3.41
CA HIS A 9 -1.28 -29.52 3.47
C HIS A 9 -1.25 -28.30 2.56
N PHE A 10 -2.42 -27.83 2.12
CA PHE A 10 -2.60 -26.65 1.31
C PHE A 10 -2.83 -25.39 2.17
N LEU A 11 -2.26 -24.26 1.71
CA LEU A 11 -2.58 -22.92 2.18
C LEU A 11 -3.06 -22.09 1.00
N PHE A 12 -4.23 -21.47 1.12
CA PHE A 12 -4.65 -20.37 0.25
C PHE A 12 -4.20 -19.06 0.87
N TYR A 13 -3.38 -18.32 0.13
CA TYR A 13 -2.81 -17.04 0.59
C TYR A 13 -3.37 -15.90 -0.27
N PRO A 14 -4.46 -15.21 0.20
CA PRO A 14 -5.20 -14.26 -0.62
C PRO A 14 -4.62 -12.85 -0.62
N ILE A 15 -3.84 -12.49 0.39
CA ILE A 15 -3.31 -11.14 0.55
C ILE A 15 -2.07 -10.90 -0.31
N GLN A 16 -1.72 -9.64 -0.58
CA GLN A 16 -0.48 -9.31 -1.29
C GLN A 16 0.74 -9.91 -0.60
N TYR A 17 1.73 -10.30 -1.38
CA TYR A 17 2.93 -10.97 -0.89
C TYR A 17 4.18 -10.53 -1.65
N GLU A 18 5.35 -10.99 -1.22
CA GLU A 18 6.65 -10.54 -1.71
C GLU A 18 6.96 -10.97 -3.14
N GLY A 19 6.27 -12.00 -3.66
CA GLY A 19 6.49 -12.54 -5.00
C GLY A 19 7.79 -13.35 -5.15
N GLN A 20 8.50 -13.63 -4.05
CA GLN A 20 9.78 -14.33 -4.05
C GLN A 20 9.72 -15.74 -3.45
N GLU A 21 8.55 -16.14 -2.99
CA GLU A 21 8.31 -17.45 -2.42
C GLU A 21 7.66 -18.37 -3.44
N CYS A 22 8.04 -19.65 -3.40
CA CYS A 22 7.46 -20.66 -4.26
C CYS A 22 7.28 -21.96 -3.47
N SER A 23 6.05 -22.47 -3.43
CA SER A 23 5.74 -23.75 -2.81
C SER A 23 4.57 -24.42 -3.52
N LYS A 24 4.68 -25.73 -3.78
CA LYS A 24 3.57 -26.54 -4.31
C LYS A 24 2.38 -26.65 -3.36
N ASN A 25 2.59 -26.30 -2.08
CA ASN A 25 1.59 -26.38 -1.03
C ASN A 25 0.86 -25.05 -0.78
N ILE A 26 1.20 -23.98 -1.53
CA ILE A 26 0.57 -22.67 -1.35
C ILE A 26 -0.02 -22.19 -2.67
N PHE A 27 -1.27 -21.76 -2.61
CA PHE A 27 -1.96 -21.10 -3.70
C PHE A 27 -2.03 -19.60 -3.39
N TYR A 28 -1.22 -18.81 -4.12
CA TYR A 28 -1.18 -17.37 -3.99
C TYR A 28 -2.22 -16.74 -4.92
N SER A 29 -3.21 -16.04 -4.37
CA SER A 29 -4.20 -15.29 -5.13
C SER A 29 -4.07 -13.76 -4.95
N GLY A 30 -3.31 -13.32 -3.96
CA GLY A 30 -2.97 -11.90 -3.78
C GLY A 30 -1.92 -11.40 -4.78
N ALA A 31 -1.77 -10.08 -4.91
CA ALA A 31 -0.83 -9.47 -5.83
C ALA A 31 0.63 -9.66 -5.43
N ALA A 32 1.47 -9.97 -6.41
CA ALA A 32 2.91 -9.84 -6.32
C ALA A 32 3.35 -8.39 -6.66
N PRO A 33 4.58 -7.97 -6.31
CA PRO A 33 5.07 -6.61 -6.55
C PRO A 33 4.97 -6.14 -8.00
N ASN A 34 5.21 -7.01 -8.97
CA ASN A 34 5.08 -6.71 -10.40
C ASN A 34 3.64 -6.46 -10.86
N GLN A 35 2.65 -6.80 -10.04
CA GLN A 35 1.23 -6.57 -10.31
C GLN A 35 0.69 -5.33 -9.60
N GLN A 36 1.38 -4.84 -8.57
CA GLN A 36 0.94 -3.74 -7.73
C GLN A 36 2.00 -2.63 -7.60
N ALA A 37 3.13 -2.93 -6.97
CA ALA A 37 4.13 -1.94 -6.60
C ALA A 37 4.90 -1.38 -7.80
N GLU A 38 5.37 -2.24 -8.69
CA GLU A 38 6.18 -1.83 -9.83
C GLU A 38 5.42 -0.94 -10.82
N PRO A 39 4.17 -1.26 -11.25
CA PRO A 39 3.39 -0.36 -12.10
C PRO A 39 3.09 0.99 -11.44
N ALA A 40 2.88 1.01 -10.12
CA ALA A 40 2.64 2.23 -9.37
C ALA A 40 3.89 3.12 -9.33
N VAL A 41 5.07 2.54 -9.11
CA VAL A 41 6.35 3.27 -9.11
C VAL A 41 6.66 3.84 -10.49
N ASP A 42 6.45 3.09 -11.57
CA ASP A 42 6.61 3.59 -12.94
C ASP A 42 5.71 4.77 -13.22
N TRP A 43 4.46 4.69 -12.78
CA TRP A 43 3.52 5.79 -12.93
C TRP A 43 3.93 7.03 -12.14
N LEU A 44 4.41 6.85 -10.89
CA LEU A 44 4.90 7.94 -10.05
C LEU A 44 6.13 8.62 -10.66
N LEU A 45 7.10 7.86 -11.14
CA LEU A 45 8.30 8.37 -11.82
C LEU A 45 7.94 9.22 -13.04
N LYS A 46 6.96 8.78 -13.82
CA LYS A 46 6.50 9.46 -15.01
C LYS A 46 5.72 10.74 -14.73
N ASN A 47 4.94 10.76 -13.65
CA ASN A 47 3.90 11.78 -13.45
C ASN A 47 4.11 12.68 -12.23
N LYS A 48 4.95 12.29 -11.24
CA LYS A 48 5.01 12.98 -9.95
C LYS A 48 6.39 13.46 -9.54
N GLY A 49 7.44 12.75 -9.88
CA GLY A 49 8.78 13.20 -9.57
C GLY A 49 9.77 12.06 -9.38
N LYS A 50 10.99 12.43 -8.98
CA LYS A 50 12.12 11.49 -8.89
C LYS A 50 12.66 11.27 -7.48
N ASP A 51 12.29 12.12 -6.52
CA ASP A 51 12.73 12.01 -5.12
C ASP A 51 11.66 11.28 -4.31
N PHE A 52 12.02 10.12 -3.76
CA PHE A 52 11.13 9.18 -3.09
C PHE A 52 11.53 8.97 -1.63
N PHE A 53 10.57 9.04 -0.73
CA PHE A 53 10.68 8.57 0.64
C PHE A 53 9.81 7.33 0.84
N LEU A 54 10.39 6.25 1.34
CA LEU A 54 9.69 4.98 1.55
C LEU A 54 9.35 4.80 3.02
N VAL A 55 8.10 4.50 3.33
CA VAL A 55 7.64 4.21 4.69
C VAL A 55 6.97 2.86 4.69
N GLY A 56 7.29 1.99 5.65
CA GLY A 56 6.68 0.68 5.74
C GLY A 56 6.48 0.19 7.17
N SER A 57 5.62 -0.79 7.33
CA SER A 57 5.55 -1.58 8.57
C SER A 57 6.78 -2.47 8.67
N ASP A 58 7.27 -2.68 9.90
CA ASP A 58 8.49 -3.44 10.14
C ASP A 58 8.25 -4.95 10.16
N TYR A 59 8.04 -5.52 8.97
CA TYR A 59 7.99 -6.97 8.76
C TYR A 59 8.36 -7.32 7.31
N VAL A 60 8.32 -8.61 6.95
CA VAL A 60 8.89 -9.13 5.69
C VAL A 60 8.34 -8.45 4.45
N TYR A 61 7.00 -8.31 4.32
CA TYR A 61 6.41 -7.76 3.09
C TYR A 61 6.85 -6.32 2.78
N PRO A 62 6.69 -5.30 3.67
CA PRO A 62 7.13 -3.94 3.36
C PRO A 62 8.62 -3.84 3.09
N ARG A 63 9.45 -4.56 3.85
CA ARG A 63 10.90 -4.54 3.66
C ARG A 63 11.31 -5.08 2.29
N THR A 64 10.69 -6.18 1.86
CA THR A 64 10.98 -6.79 0.55
C THR A 64 10.41 -5.94 -0.58
N ALA A 65 9.16 -5.49 -0.47
CA ALA A 65 8.54 -4.61 -1.46
C ALA A 65 9.33 -3.30 -1.64
N ASN A 66 9.74 -2.66 -0.54
CA ASN A 66 10.57 -1.46 -0.60
C ASN A 66 11.94 -1.73 -1.23
N THR A 67 12.53 -2.91 -1.01
CA THR A 67 13.79 -3.30 -1.66
C THR A 67 13.62 -3.42 -3.17
N ILE A 68 12.56 -4.07 -3.64
CA ILE A 68 12.22 -4.18 -5.07
C ILE A 68 12.02 -2.78 -5.68
N MET A 69 11.24 -1.93 -5.02
CA MET A 69 10.99 -0.56 -5.49
C MET A 69 12.27 0.29 -5.52
N LYS A 70 13.19 0.12 -4.57
CA LYS A 70 14.50 0.80 -4.57
C LYS A 70 15.33 0.43 -5.80
N GLU A 71 15.39 -0.84 -6.14
CA GLU A 71 16.13 -1.29 -7.33
C GLU A 71 15.48 -0.79 -8.62
N GLN A 72 14.16 -0.82 -8.70
CA GLN A 72 13.40 -0.24 -9.82
C GLN A 72 13.66 1.25 -9.97
N LEU A 73 13.55 2.02 -8.87
CA LEU A 73 13.81 3.46 -8.86
C LEU A 73 15.23 3.77 -9.34
N LYS A 74 16.23 3.04 -8.83
CA LYS A 74 17.63 3.19 -9.23
C LYS A 74 17.83 2.92 -10.71
N ALA A 75 17.21 1.86 -11.25
CA ALA A 75 17.32 1.50 -12.66
C ALA A 75 16.66 2.54 -13.58
N ASN A 76 15.59 3.22 -13.13
CA ASN A 76 14.80 4.16 -13.93
C ASN A 76 15.06 5.63 -13.62
N GLY A 77 16.17 5.95 -12.93
CA GLY A 77 16.58 7.32 -12.64
C GLY A 77 15.78 8.04 -11.56
N GLY A 78 15.09 7.29 -10.69
CA GLY A 78 14.53 7.77 -9.44
C GLY A 78 15.59 7.75 -8.33
N LYS A 79 15.32 8.50 -7.26
CA LYS A 79 16.20 8.61 -6.10
C LYS A 79 15.42 8.35 -4.82
N VAL A 80 15.86 7.40 -4.01
CA VAL A 80 15.37 7.22 -2.65
C VAL A 80 16.14 8.16 -1.73
N VAL A 81 15.44 9.17 -1.19
CA VAL A 81 16.01 10.19 -0.31
C VAL A 81 15.88 9.83 1.16
N GLY A 82 15.09 8.82 1.49
CA GLY A 82 14.94 8.27 2.82
C GLY A 82 14.06 7.04 2.84
N GLU A 83 14.22 6.26 3.89
CA GLU A 83 13.45 5.05 4.16
C GLU A 83 13.31 4.88 5.67
N ASP A 84 12.12 4.51 6.13
CA ASP A 84 11.89 4.25 7.54
C ASP A 84 10.79 3.21 7.76
N TYR A 85 10.83 2.57 8.91
CA TYR A 85 9.91 1.50 9.27
C TYR A 85 9.31 1.70 10.65
N LEU A 86 8.04 1.34 10.78
CA LEU A 86 7.27 1.40 12.00
C LEU A 86 6.86 -0.01 12.41
N PRO A 87 7.07 -0.44 13.66
CA PRO A 87 6.53 -1.71 14.14
C PRO A 87 5.03 -1.81 13.85
N LEU A 88 4.58 -2.99 13.43
CA LEU A 88 3.18 -3.22 13.05
C LEU A 88 2.24 -2.84 14.21
N GLY A 89 1.22 -2.04 13.92
CA GLY A 89 0.27 -1.52 14.91
C GLY A 89 0.77 -0.36 15.77
N ASN A 90 2.03 0.06 15.61
CA ASN A 90 2.53 1.23 16.33
C ASN A 90 1.97 2.52 15.70
N THR A 91 1.64 3.51 16.54
CA THR A 91 1.08 4.81 16.15
C THR A 91 2.02 5.99 16.38
N GLU A 92 3.24 5.73 16.85
CA GLU A 92 4.27 6.75 17.10
C GLU A 92 4.99 7.14 15.81
N VAL A 93 4.27 7.84 14.93
CA VAL A 93 4.75 8.20 13.58
C VAL A 93 5.49 9.53 13.52
N ALA A 94 5.50 10.32 14.59
CA ALA A 94 6.11 11.66 14.60
C ALA A 94 7.59 11.68 14.15
N PRO A 95 8.45 10.73 14.53
CA PRO A 95 9.82 10.69 14.04
C PRO A 95 9.92 10.50 12.52
N ILE A 96 9.04 9.66 11.95
CA ILE A 96 8.98 9.41 10.50
C ILE A 96 8.53 10.68 9.76
N ILE A 97 7.52 11.36 10.28
CA ILE A 97 7.03 12.64 9.73
C ILE A 97 8.15 13.69 9.69
N ALA A 98 8.93 13.79 10.76
CA ALA A 98 10.07 14.71 10.82
C ALA A 98 11.14 14.38 9.76
N LYS A 99 11.48 13.09 9.59
CA LYS A 99 12.42 12.62 8.56
C LYS A 99 11.92 12.91 7.14
N ILE A 100 10.63 12.69 6.87
CA ILE A 100 10.02 13.02 5.57
C ILE A 100 10.17 14.52 5.27
N LYS A 101 9.84 15.40 6.22
CA LYS A 101 9.99 16.85 6.03
C LYS A 101 11.44 17.27 5.79
N GLN A 102 12.37 16.63 6.48
CA GLN A 102 13.79 16.90 6.30
C GLN A 102 14.30 16.42 4.93
N ALA A 103 13.88 15.24 4.49
CA ALA A 103 14.31 14.65 3.23
C ALA A 103 13.62 15.28 2.00
N LEU A 104 12.37 15.71 2.14
CA LEU A 104 11.53 16.28 1.10
C LEU A 104 11.01 17.69 1.48
N PRO A 105 11.91 18.67 1.71
CA PRO A 105 11.51 20.00 2.24
C PRO A 105 10.65 20.83 1.29
N LYS A 106 10.61 20.48 0.01
CA LYS A 106 9.82 21.16 -1.05
C LYS A 106 8.73 20.26 -1.68
N GLY A 107 8.39 19.18 -1.00
CA GLY A 107 7.53 18.14 -1.58
C GLY A 107 8.32 17.03 -2.27
N GLY A 108 7.61 16.02 -2.76
CA GLY A 108 8.18 14.84 -3.40
C GLY A 108 7.23 13.65 -3.29
N VAL A 109 7.74 12.46 -3.55
CA VAL A 109 6.92 11.24 -3.57
C VAL A 109 7.12 10.46 -2.28
N ILE A 110 6.01 10.10 -1.64
CA ILE A 110 5.99 9.22 -0.47
C ILE A 110 5.32 7.91 -0.88
N VAL A 111 6.04 6.83 -0.70
CA VAL A 111 5.52 5.47 -0.88
C VAL A 111 5.20 4.90 0.48
N ASN A 112 3.94 4.52 0.68
CA ASN A 112 3.40 4.02 1.93
C ASN A 112 3.07 2.53 1.84
N THR A 113 3.87 1.71 2.51
CA THR A 113 3.65 0.27 2.72
C THR A 113 3.32 -0.05 4.19
N LEU A 114 2.80 0.93 4.94
CA LEU A 114 2.23 0.69 6.28
C LEU A 114 0.94 -0.13 6.16
N ASN A 115 0.71 -0.99 7.15
CA ASN A 115 -0.50 -1.79 7.25
C ASN A 115 -1.27 -1.49 8.56
N GLY A 116 -2.59 -1.65 8.49
CA GLY A 116 -3.48 -1.55 9.65
C GLY A 116 -3.55 -0.16 10.28
N ASP A 117 -3.77 -0.12 11.58
CA ASP A 117 -4.09 1.09 12.35
C ASP A 117 -2.99 2.17 12.32
N SER A 118 -1.75 1.80 12.04
CA SER A 118 -0.65 2.75 11.85
C SER A 118 -0.96 3.81 10.77
N ASN A 119 -1.74 3.44 9.76
CA ASN A 119 -2.16 4.37 8.71
C ASN A 119 -3.02 5.52 9.24
N VAL A 120 -3.89 5.27 10.22
CA VAL A 120 -4.75 6.31 10.81
C VAL A 120 -3.90 7.43 11.44
N ALA A 121 -2.92 7.04 12.25
CA ALA A 121 -2.00 8.00 12.86
C ALA A 121 -1.12 8.69 11.82
N PHE A 122 -0.62 7.95 10.84
CA PHE A 122 0.27 8.44 9.80
C PHE A 122 -0.40 9.54 8.96
N PHE A 123 -1.56 9.29 8.39
CA PHE A 123 -2.26 10.27 7.56
C PHE A 123 -2.72 11.52 8.35
N LYS A 124 -3.21 11.34 9.58
CA LYS A 124 -3.56 12.47 10.44
C LYS A 124 -2.36 13.37 10.75
N GLN A 125 -1.23 12.78 11.12
CA GLN A 125 -0.02 13.54 11.45
C GLN A 125 0.64 14.12 10.20
N MET A 126 0.63 13.45 9.05
CA MET A 126 1.08 14.04 7.78
C MET A 126 0.32 15.32 7.47
N LYS A 127 -1.02 15.29 7.53
CA LYS A 127 -1.85 16.48 7.28
C LYS A 127 -1.55 17.59 8.27
N ALA A 128 -1.45 17.29 9.56
CA ALA A 128 -1.11 18.26 10.60
C ALA A 128 0.28 18.88 10.39
N ALA A 129 1.23 18.13 9.85
CA ALA A 129 2.58 18.59 9.51
C ALA A 129 2.66 19.33 8.16
N GLY A 130 1.54 19.45 7.43
CA GLY A 130 1.51 20.07 6.10
C GLY A 130 2.07 19.18 4.98
N ILE A 131 2.21 17.88 5.20
CA ILE A 131 2.59 16.91 4.17
C ILE A 131 1.32 16.51 3.43
N THR A 132 0.96 17.29 2.42
CA THR A 132 -0.29 17.17 1.67
C THR A 132 -0.07 17.34 0.18
N PRO A 133 -0.97 16.83 -0.68
CA PRO A 133 -0.91 17.07 -2.12
C PRO A 133 -0.85 18.55 -2.49
N ALA A 134 -1.57 19.41 -1.76
CA ALA A 134 -1.56 20.86 -1.98
C ALA A 134 -0.19 21.51 -1.75
N ASN A 135 0.66 20.88 -0.93
CA ASN A 135 2.02 21.34 -0.62
C ASN A 135 3.10 20.60 -1.44
N GLY A 136 2.71 19.94 -2.55
CA GLY A 136 3.64 19.31 -3.47
C GLY A 136 4.04 17.88 -3.12
N TYR A 137 3.35 17.22 -2.18
CA TYR A 137 3.60 15.82 -1.87
C TYR A 137 2.65 14.90 -2.66
N SER A 138 3.19 13.85 -3.23
CA SER A 138 2.43 12.77 -3.86
C SER A 138 2.56 11.51 -3.01
N ILE A 139 1.46 11.02 -2.47
CA ILE A 139 1.44 9.89 -1.55
C ILE A 139 0.77 8.72 -2.26
N MET A 140 1.48 7.59 -2.38
CA MET A 140 0.97 6.34 -2.94
C MET A 140 0.95 5.26 -1.87
N SER A 141 -0.20 4.65 -1.63
CA SER A 141 -0.39 3.59 -0.64
C SER A 141 -0.67 2.24 -1.30
N PHE A 142 -0.20 1.17 -0.65
CA PHE A 142 -0.35 -0.22 -1.11
C PHE A 142 -1.24 -1.08 -0.21
N SER A 143 -1.86 -0.47 0.82
CA SER A 143 -2.76 -1.15 1.76
C SER A 143 -3.89 -0.22 2.19
N ILE A 144 -4.38 0.62 1.27
CA ILE A 144 -5.53 1.50 1.48
C ILE A 144 -6.56 1.24 0.40
N ALA A 145 -7.71 0.72 0.80
CA ALA A 145 -8.89 0.57 -0.04
C ALA A 145 -10.08 1.29 0.61
N GLU A 146 -11.29 1.05 0.16
CA GLU A 146 -12.48 1.80 0.64
C GLU A 146 -12.78 1.56 2.13
N GLU A 147 -12.39 0.42 2.69
CA GLU A 147 -12.59 0.13 4.12
C GLU A 147 -11.69 1.01 4.99
N GLU A 148 -10.41 1.12 4.64
CA GLU A 148 -9.44 1.96 5.36
C GLU A 148 -9.79 3.44 5.26
N ILE A 149 -10.39 3.88 4.14
CA ILE A 149 -10.83 5.27 3.98
C ILE A 149 -11.82 5.66 5.09
N ALA A 150 -12.74 4.77 5.44
CA ALA A 150 -13.71 5.03 6.51
C ALA A 150 -13.05 5.14 7.89
N ALA A 151 -12.01 4.35 8.15
CA ALA A 151 -11.28 4.37 9.42
C ALA A 151 -10.33 5.57 9.56
N ILE A 152 -9.64 5.94 8.48
CA ILE A 152 -8.68 7.05 8.45
C ILE A 152 -9.41 8.40 8.46
N GLY A 153 -10.48 8.50 7.68
CA GLY A 153 -11.23 9.71 7.34
C GLY A 153 -10.87 10.21 5.94
N PRO A 154 -11.87 10.38 5.05
CA PRO A 154 -11.65 10.76 3.66
C PRO A 154 -10.92 12.11 3.52
N GLU A 155 -11.12 13.03 4.46
CA GLU A 155 -10.46 14.34 4.49
C GLU A 155 -8.94 14.26 4.67
N TYR A 156 -8.41 13.15 5.20
CA TYR A 156 -6.96 12.93 5.34
C TYR A 156 -6.33 12.29 4.11
N LEU A 157 -7.14 11.71 3.24
CA LEU A 157 -6.71 10.95 2.06
C LEU A 157 -6.94 11.70 0.75
N GLU A 158 -7.62 12.84 0.79
CA GLU A 158 -7.95 13.62 -0.40
C GLU A 158 -6.71 13.96 -1.23
N GLY A 159 -6.73 13.61 -2.53
CA GLY A 159 -5.64 13.85 -3.47
C GLY A 159 -4.46 12.87 -3.34
N THR A 160 -4.53 11.88 -2.46
CA THR A 160 -3.56 10.77 -2.40
C THR A 160 -3.93 9.66 -3.40
N TYR A 161 -3.05 8.71 -3.57
CA TYR A 161 -3.17 7.60 -4.52
C TYR A 161 -3.13 6.27 -3.78
N ALA A 162 -3.81 5.29 -4.32
CA ALA A 162 -3.72 3.90 -3.89
C ALA A 162 -3.51 2.99 -5.09
N ALA A 163 -2.70 1.96 -4.92
CA ALA A 163 -2.55 0.87 -5.87
C ALA A 163 -2.98 -0.43 -5.21
N TRP A 164 -4.04 -1.02 -5.72
CA TRP A 164 -4.65 -2.24 -5.20
C TRP A 164 -5.23 -3.08 -6.34
N ASN A 165 -5.50 -4.34 -6.10
CA ASN A 165 -6.05 -5.25 -7.13
C ASN A 165 -7.49 -4.93 -7.49
N PHE A 166 -8.25 -4.41 -6.51
CA PHE A 166 -9.67 -4.17 -6.64
C PHE A 166 -10.09 -2.94 -5.83
N PHE A 167 -11.02 -2.18 -6.40
CA PHE A 167 -11.80 -1.17 -5.68
C PHE A 167 -13.27 -1.37 -6.04
N GLN A 168 -14.16 -1.39 -5.04
CA GLN A 168 -15.60 -1.54 -5.29
C GLN A 168 -16.19 -0.40 -6.14
N SER A 169 -15.52 0.76 -6.14
CA SER A 169 -15.90 1.95 -6.92
C SER A 169 -15.53 1.88 -8.40
N LEU A 170 -14.82 0.83 -8.86
CA LEU A 170 -14.46 0.66 -10.26
C LEU A 170 -15.69 0.55 -11.15
N ASP A 171 -15.75 1.41 -12.18
CA ASP A 171 -16.84 1.44 -13.16
C ASP A 171 -16.64 0.41 -14.27
N THR A 172 -16.57 -0.87 -13.89
CA THR A 172 -16.53 -1.99 -14.83
C THR A 172 -17.75 -2.92 -14.63
N PRO A 173 -18.22 -3.61 -15.68
CA PRO A 173 -19.33 -4.55 -15.55
C PRO A 173 -19.06 -5.65 -14.53
N ALA A 174 -17.82 -6.17 -14.47
CA ALA A 174 -17.43 -7.22 -13.54
C ALA A 174 -17.48 -6.71 -12.08
N SER A 175 -16.88 -5.56 -11.79
CA SER A 175 -16.90 -4.96 -10.47
C SER A 175 -18.32 -4.68 -9.98
N LYS A 176 -19.16 -4.09 -10.83
CA LYS A 176 -20.57 -3.82 -10.51
C LYS A 176 -21.35 -5.10 -10.19
N THR A 177 -21.14 -6.14 -10.98
CA THR A 177 -21.82 -7.43 -10.78
C THR A 177 -21.39 -8.07 -9.47
N PHE A 178 -20.10 -8.13 -9.20
CA PHE A 178 -19.54 -8.66 -7.96
C PHE A 178 -20.02 -7.88 -6.75
N THR A 179 -19.84 -6.56 -6.75
CA THR A 179 -20.25 -5.66 -5.64
C THR A 179 -21.74 -5.79 -5.33
N LYS A 180 -22.60 -5.85 -6.37
CA LYS A 180 -24.03 -6.04 -6.19
C LYS A 180 -24.34 -7.39 -5.54
N ALA A 181 -23.74 -8.47 -6.01
CA ALA A 181 -23.95 -9.81 -5.46
C ALA A 181 -23.45 -9.93 -4.01
N PHE A 182 -22.28 -9.35 -3.72
CA PHE A 182 -21.72 -9.31 -2.38
C PHE A 182 -22.66 -8.57 -1.40
N LYS A 183 -23.09 -7.36 -1.75
CA LYS A 183 -23.98 -6.55 -0.91
C LYS A 183 -25.34 -7.18 -0.71
N ALA A 184 -25.89 -7.85 -1.73
CA ALA A 184 -27.14 -8.59 -1.60
C ALA A 184 -27.02 -9.75 -0.58
N LYS A 185 -25.84 -10.36 -0.46
CA LYS A 185 -25.59 -11.46 0.46
C LYS A 185 -25.22 -11.03 1.87
N TYR A 186 -24.40 -9.98 1.98
CA TYR A 186 -23.78 -9.58 3.27
C TYR A 186 -24.29 -8.24 3.83
N GLY A 187 -25.14 -7.54 3.07
CA GLY A 187 -25.77 -6.27 3.44
C GLY A 187 -25.12 -5.06 2.79
N ASP A 188 -25.94 -4.05 2.48
CA ASP A 188 -25.56 -2.85 1.71
C ASP A 188 -24.49 -2.00 2.40
N LYS A 189 -24.40 -2.07 3.72
CA LYS A 189 -23.43 -1.31 4.53
C LYS A 189 -22.03 -1.91 4.51
N ARG A 190 -21.86 -3.13 4.01
CA ARG A 190 -20.55 -3.79 3.91
C ARG A 190 -19.76 -3.21 2.75
N VAL A 191 -18.52 -2.89 3.01
CA VAL A 191 -17.53 -2.61 1.95
C VAL A 191 -17.12 -3.92 1.33
N THR A 192 -16.98 -3.95 0.02
CA THR A 192 -16.50 -5.13 -0.72
C THR A 192 -14.99 -5.05 -0.77
N ASN A 193 -14.32 -6.04 -0.22
CA ASN A 193 -12.87 -6.21 -0.38
C ASN A 193 -12.52 -6.85 -1.73
N ASP A 194 -11.24 -7.03 -1.97
CA ASP A 194 -10.72 -7.74 -3.14
C ASP A 194 -11.38 -9.14 -3.22
N PRO A 195 -11.91 -9.53 -4.39
CA PRO A 195 -12.47 -10.86 -4.58
C PRO A 195 -11.49 -12.02 -4.34
N ALA A 196 -10.18 -11.72 -4.33
CA ALA A 196 -9.14 -12.70 -4.02
C ALA A 196 -8.98 -12.93 -2.50
N GLU A 197 -9.45 -12.04 -1.65
CA GLU A 197 -9.44 -12.11 -0.19
C GLU A 197 -10.76 -12.71 0.35
#